data_831136423289e1e7db8a8aacb345d710
#
_entry.id   831136423289e1e7db8a8aacb345d710
#
_cell.length_a   1.000
_cell.length_b   1.000
_cell.length_c   1.000
_cell.angle_alpha   90.00
_cell.angle_beta   90.00
_cell.angle_gamma   90.00
#
_symmetry.space_group_name_H-M   'P 1'
#
loop_
_entity.id
_entity.type
_entity.pdbx_description
1 polymer ?
#
loop_
_entity_poly.entity_id
_entity_poly.type
_entity_poly.pdbx_seq_one_letter_code
_entity_poly.pdbx_strand_id
1 'polypeptide(L)'
;MPDAAPRLKGLVEQMVGAPLPLRIRAWDGSEAGPPTAPTLVVRNRRALRRLLWKPGELGLARAWVAGDLDIDGDLYTALDLLAGIVWERGEDARTLAQALRDPEVRSAVRGLLRLAGPPLPPAPPREEARRPRRHLHTRSTDRRAISHHYDVGNDFYEIVLGPSMVYSCAYWPAPDSTLETAQRDKLELVCRKLALKPGQRLLDVGCGWGSLAIHAAREHGATVVGVTLSQEQAAYARKRVADEGLTDKAEIRVQDYRDVRDGPYDAISSIGMAEHVGAERYLEYATDLHRLLRPGGRLLNHQIARRPQRDESRYEVDAFIDSYVFPDGELQPIGMTVTQLERAGFEVRDVESIREHYALTLRRWVANLEADWGRATQLTGPGRARVWRLYMAASALAFEHNRIGVNQVLAVKTPESGMSGMPLRARTWN
;
A
#
# COMPACT_ATOMS: atom_id res chain seq x y z
N MET A 1 30.83 -30.29 -10.62
CA MET A 1 30.31 -30.32 -9.26
C MET A 1 29.36 -29.18 -9.08
N PRO A 2 28.26 -29.35 -8.32
CA PRO A 2 27.35 -28.25 -7.99
C PRO A 2 28.08 -27.27 -7.06
N ASP A 3 28.37 -26.07 -7.57
CA ASP A 3 29.08 -25.01 -6.81
C ASP A 3 28.56 -23.58 -7.08
N ALA A 4 27.38 -23.48 -7.70
CA ALA A 4 26.80 -22.19 -8.04
C ALA A 4 26.50 -21.35 -6.81
N ALA A 5 25.97 -21.93 -5.72
CA ALA A 5 25.63 -21.17 -4.52
C ALA A 5 26.85 -20.60 -3.78
N PRO A 6 27.94 -21.35 -3.52
CA PRO A 6 29.16 -20.79 -2.96
C PRO A 6 29.76 -19.65 -3.82
N ARG A 7 29.81 -19.83 -5.14
CA ARG A 7 30.27 -18.78 -6.05
C ARG A 7 29.38 -17.55 -6.02
N LEU A 8 28.06 -17.74 -6.10
CA LEU A 8 27.09 -16.64 -6.05
C LEU A 8 27.22 -15.86 -4.75
N LYS A 9 27.28 -16.58 -3.61
CA LYS A 9 27.46 -15.95 -2.29
C LYS A 9 28.71 -15.10 -2.25
N GLY A 10 29.88 -15.66 -2.62
CA GLY A 10 31.15 -14.92 -2.60
C GLY A 10 31.14 -13.67 -3.51
N LEU A 11 30.52 -13.76 -4.72
CA LEU A 11 30.42 -12.62 -5.63
C LEU A 11 29.48 -11.53 -5.10
N VAL A 12 28.36 -11.92 -4.47
CA VAL A 12 27.43 -10.96 -3.84
C VAL A 12 28.10 -10.29 -2.66
N GLU A 13 28.79 -11.03 -1.79
CA GLU A 13 29.51 -10.48 -0.63
C GLU A 13 30.62 -9.50 -1.04
N GLN A 14 31.35 -9.78 -2.12
CA GLN A 14 32.31 -8.83 -2.70
C GLN A 14 31.64 -7.54 -3.20
N MET A 15 30.49 -7.66 -3.88
CA MET A 15 29.75 -6.48 -4.34
C MET A 15 29.19 -5.66 -3.20
N VAL A 16 28.72 -6.36 -2.18
CA VAL A 16 28.06 -5.77 -1.01
C VAL A 16 29.11 -5.29 0.02
N GLY A 17 30.29 -5.88 0.07
CA GLY A 17 31.33 -5.58 1.06
C GLY A 17 30.98 -6.06 2.47
N ALA A 18 30.05 -7.01 2.61
CA ALA A 18 29.62 -7.58 3.88
C ALA A 18 29.17 -9.03 3.70
N PRO A 19 29.25 -9.88 4.75
CA PRO A 19 28.70 -11.22 4.72
C PRO A 19 27.20 -11.23 4.42
N LEU A 20 26.75 -12.17 3.57
CA LEU A 20 25.34 -12.33 3.29
C LEU A 20 24.65 -13.08 4.45
N PRO A 21 23.66 -12.48 5.13
CA PRO A 21 23.03 -13.09 6.30
C PRO A 21 21.97 -14.14 5.94
N LEU A 22 21.86 -14.51 4.67
CA LEU A 22 20.93 -15.50 4.14
C LEU A 22 21.68 -16.75 3.65
N ARG A 23 21.01 -17.89 3.71
CA ARG A 23 21.44 -19.09 2.98
C ARG A 23 21.02 -18.95 1.52
N ILE A 24 21.85 -19.37 0.59
CA ILE A 24 21.51 -19.45 -0.85
C ILE A 24 21.37 -20.92 -1.23
N ARG A 25 20.29 -21.24 -1.94
CA ARG A 25 20.14 -22.48 -2.70
C ARG A 25 20.09 -22.14 -4.18
N ALA A 26 21.03 -22.65 -4.96
CA ALA A 26 21.11 -22.34 -6.39
C ALA A 26 20.42 -23.42 -7.25
N TRP A 27 20.27 -23.13 -8.55
CA TRP A 27 19.61 -23.98 -9.55
C TRP A 27 20.28 -25.36 -9.78
N ASP A 28 21.49 -25.54 -9.33
CA ASP A 28 22.24 -26.81 -9.41
C ASP A 28 22.13 -27.65 -8.14
N GLY A 29 21.30 -27.22 -7.18
CA GLY A 29 21.08 -27.85 -5.90
C GLY A 29 22.15 -27.55 -4.85
N SER A 30 23.21 -26.78 -5.19
CA SER A 30 24.20 -26.37 -4.21
C SER A 30 23.64 -25.36 -3.22
N GLU A 31 24.20 -25.35 -2.00
CA GLU A 31 23.80 -24.43 -0.92
C GLU A 31 25.01 -23.77 -0.28
N ALA A 32 24.85 -22.54 0.18
CA ALA A 32 25.89 -21.78 0.88
C ALA A 32 25.28 -20.73 1.81
N GLY A 33 25.91 -20.52 2.95
CA GLY A 33 25.46 -19.52 3.96
C GLY A 33 25.11 -20.16 5.30
N PRO A 34 24.64 -19.37 6.27
CA PRO A 34 24.30 -19.85 7.61
C PRO A 34 23.18 -20.91 7.56
N PRO A 35 23.32 -22.06 8.24
CA PRO A 35 22.35 -23.15 8.14
C PRO A 35 20.98 -22.82 8.77
N THR A 36 20.95 -21.90 9.72
CA THR A 36 19.74 -21.49 10.46
C THR A 36 19.01 -20.29 9.83
N ALA A 37 19.62 -19.64 8.83
CA ALA A 37 19.03 -18.50 8.18
C ALA A 37 17.96 -18.92 7.13
N PRO A 38 16.97 -18.07 6.84
CA PRO A 38 16.08 -18.28 5.71
C PRO A 38 16.86 -18.45 4.41
N THR A 39 16.36 -19.30 3.51
CA THR A 39 17.05 -19.65 2.28
C THR A 39 16.51 -18.86 1.08
N LEU A 40 17.36 -18.04 0.47
CA LEU A 40 17.09 -17.44 -0.83
C LEU A 40 17.27 -18.51 -1.91
N VAL A 41 16.19 -18.93 -2.52
CA VAL A 41 16.17 -19.95 -3.59
C VAL A 41 16.30 -19.27 -4.93
N VAL A 42 17.42 -19.46 -5.60
CA VAL A 42 17.68 -19.00 -6.96
C VAL A 42 17.36 -20.16 -7.91
N ARG A 43 16.14 -20.19 -8.45
CA ARG A 43 15.61 -21.31 -9.24
C ARG A 43 16.29 -21.48 -10.60
N ASN A 44 16.78 -20.37 -11.17
CA ASN A 44 17.47 -20.40 -12.46
C ASN A 44 18.35 -19.16 -12.68
N ARG A 45 19.22 -19.23 -13.70
CA ARG A 45 20.17 -18.16 -14.03
C ARG A 45 19.51 -16.86 -14.51
N ARG A 46 18.23 -16.88 -14.90
CA ARG A 46 17.48 -15.66 -15.29
C ARG A 46 17.36 -14.68 -14.15
N ALA A 47 17.32 -15.14 -12.89
CA ALA A 47 17.36 -14.29 -11.72
C ALA A 47 18.55 -13.33 -11.75
N LEU A 48 19.76 -13.87 -11.98
CA LEU A 48 20.97 -13.05 -12.08
C LEU A 48 20.92 -12.07 -13.26
N ARG A 49 20.43 -12.52 -14.41
CA ARG A 49 20.28 -11.64 -15.58
C ARG A 49 19.33 -10.48 -15.30
N ARG A 50 18.18 -10.72 -14.60
CA ARG A 50 17.26 -9.64 -14.22
C ARG A 50 17.94 -8.60 -13.34
N LEU A 51 18.75 -9.04 -12.38
CA LEU A 51 19.51 -8.14 -11.49
C LEU A 51 20.62 -7.38 -12.22
N LEU A 52 21.36 -8.05 -13.10
CA LEU A 52 22.45 -7.41 -13.86
C LEU A 52 21.95 -6.37 -14.87
N TRP A 53 20.80 -6.64 -15.53
CA TRP A 53 20.21 -5.72 -16.50
C TRP A 53 19.39 -4.60 -15.89
N LYS A 54 18.84 -4.83 -14.71
CA LYS A 54 18.11 -3.81 -13.93
C LYS A 54 18.55 -3.91 -12.47
N PRO A 55 19.70 -3.34 -12.12
CA PRO A 55 20.22 -3.37 -10.75
C PRO A 55 19.25 -2.73 -9.77
N GLY A 56 19.25 -3.23 -8.53
CA GLY A 56 18.40 -2.72 -7.46
C GLY A 56 17.04 -3.41 -7.36
N GLU A 57 16.12 -2.73 -6.74
CA GLU A 57 14.83 -3.24 -6.30
C GLU A 57 13.96 -3.80 -7.43
N LEU A 58 13.86 -3.08 -8.54
CA LEU A 58 13.04 -3.53 -9.67
C LEU A 58 13.54 -4.83 -10.29
N GLY A 59 14.86 -5.07 -10.33
CA GLY A 59 15.42 -6.34 -10.81
C GLY A 59 15.10 -7.49 -9.88
N LEU A 60 15.18 -7.27 -8.55
CA LEU A 60 14.76 -8.24 -7.54
C LEU A 60 13.25 -8.54 -7.67
N ALA A 61 12.44 -7.51 -7.78
CA ALA A 61 11.00 -7.65 -7.98
C ALA A 61 10.66 -8.46 -9.24
N ARG A 62 11.32 -8.18 -10.37
CA ARG A 62 11.15 -8.95 -11.62
C ARG A 62 11.54 -10.43 -11.45
N ALA A 63 12.61 -10.71 -10.72
CA ALA A 63 13.03 -12.07 -10.45
C ALA A 63 12.07 -12.82 -9.53
N TRP A 64 11.53 -12.12 -8.52
CA TRP A 64 10.50 -12.64 -7.63
C TRP A 64 9.18 -12.92 -8.35
N VAL A 65 8.63 -11.94 -9.06
CA VAL A 65 7.35 -12.04 -9.77
C VAL A 65 7.39 -13.15 -10.83
N ALA A 66 8.51 -13.27 -11.56
CA ALA A 66 8.70 -14.34 -12.54
C ALA A 66 8.91 -15.73 -11.91
N GLY A 67 9.02 -15.84 -10.60
CA GLY A 67 9.34 -17.10 -9.92
C GLY A 67 10.78 -17.58 -10.11
N ASP A 68 11.67 -16.72 -10.60
CA ASP A 68 13.09 -17.02 -10.72
C ASP A 68 13.82 -16.97 -9.37
N LEU A 69 13.27 -16.22 -8.40
CA LEU A 69 13.65 -16.18 -6.98
C LEU A 69 12.50 -16.62 -6.08
N ASP A 70 12.85 -17.21 -4.93
CA ASP A 70 11.91 -17.55 -3.87
C ASP A 70 12.59 -17.49 -2.51
N ILE A 71 11.79 -17.56 -1.42
CA ILE A 71 12.26 -17.72 -0.05
C ILE A 71 11.72 -19.04 0.49
N ASP A 72 12.61 -19.86 1.04
CA ASP A 72 12.28 -21.03 1.83
C ASP A 72 12.58 -20.71 3.30
N GLY A 73 11.53 -20.75 4.14
CA GLY A 73 11.53 -20.26 5.52
C GLY A 73 10.71 -18.99 5.68
N ASP A 74 10.95 -18.26 6.79
CA ASP A 74 10.18 -17.07 7.11
C ASP A 74 10.48 -15.90 6.16
N LEU A 75 9.43 -15.45 5.43
CA LEU A 75 9.54 -14.38 4.44
C LEU A 75 9.93 -13.05 5.09
N TYR A 76 9.37 -12.74 6.26
CA TYR A 76 9.61 -11.45 6.92
C TYR A 76 11.05 -11.36 7.41
N THR A 77 11.56 -12.40 8.04
CA THR A 77 12.98 -12.48 8.44
C THR A 77 13.90 -12.34 7.23
N ALA A 78 13.58 -13.01 6.12
CA ALA A 78 14.39 -12.91 4.91
C ALA A 78 14.39 -11.50 4.31
N LEU A 79 13.22 -10.86 4.22
CA LEU A 79 13.09 -9.50 3.72
C LEU A 79 13.77 -8.49 4.63
N ASP A 80 13.69 -8.66 5.95
CA ASP A 80 14.34 -7.78 6.91
C ASP A 80 15.85 -7.85 6.83
N LEU A 81 16.41 -9.07 6.74
CA LEU A 81 17.83 -9.28 6.51
C LEU A 81 18.32 -8.68 5.18
N LEU A 82 17.53 -8.79 4.12
CA LEU A 82 17.83 -8.15 2.82
C LEU A 82 17.73 -6.64 2.92
N ALA A 83 16.75 -6.15 3.66
CA ALA A 83 16.54 -4.72 3.91
C ALA A 83 17.76 -4.07 4.59
N GLY A 84 18.32 -4.72 5.60
CA GLY A 84 19.54 -4.29 6.28
C GLY A 84 20.72 -4.11 5.31
N ILE A 85 20.84 -4.99 4.30
CA ILE A 85 21.90 -4.86 3.30
C ILE A 85 21.65 -3.71 2.32
N VAL A 86 20.40 -3.50 1.90
CA VAL A 86 20.05 -2.56 0.82
C VAL A 86 19.82 -1.14 1.36
N TRP A 87 19.21 -1.00 2.53
CA TRP A 87 18.71 0.29 3.03
C TRP A 87 19.55 0.87 4.19
N GLU A 88 20.29 0.07 4.97
CA GLU A 88 21.17 0.61 6.02
C GLU A 88 22.39 1.36 5.46
N ARG A 89 22.68 1.23 4.17
CA ARG A 89 23.73 1.99 3.50
C ARG A 89 23.38 3.47 3.27
N GLY A 90 22.15 3.89 3.56
CA GLY A 90 21.72 5.28 3.65
C GLY A 90 22.05 6.17 2.45
N GLU A 91 22.09 7.46 2.70
CA GLU A 91 22.50 8.52 1.75
C GLU A 91 23.94 8.37 1.22
N ASP A 92 24.77 7.53 1.85
CA ASP A 92 26.14 7.20 1.46
C ASP A 92 26.24 6.05 0.45
N ALA A 93 25.12 5.51 -0.06
CA ALA A 93 25.14 4.49 -1.07
C ALA A 93 25.90 4.98 -2.32
N ARG A 94 27.11 4.42 -2.53
CA ARG A 94 27.90 4.70 -3.73
C ARG A 94 27.05 4.42 -4.96
N THR A 95 27.01 5.35 -5.90
CA THR A 95 26.35 5.07 -7.19
C THR A 95 27.00 3.83 -7.84
N LEU A 96 26.26 3.10 -8.65
CA LEU A 96 26.82 1.94 -9.38
C LEU A 96 28.09 2.33 -10.13
N ALA A 97 28.14 3.53 -10.71
CA ALA A 97 29.33 4.06 -11.40
C ALA A 97 30.54 4.25 -10.46
N GLN A 98 30.31 4.68 -9.22
CA GLN A 98 31.35 4.79 -8.19
C GLN A 98 31.81 3.41 -7.70
N ALA A 99 30.87 2.50 -7.46
CA ALA A 99 31.17 1.13 -7.06
C ALA A 99 32.00 0.39 -8.14
N LEU A 100 31.71 0.59 -9.42
CA LEU A 100 32.46 0.02 -10.54
C LEU A 100 33.88 0.59 -10.73
N ARG A 101 34.28 1.61 -9.97
CA ARG A 101 35.70 2.05 -9.91
C ARG A 101 36.55 1.09 -9.11
N ASP A 102 35.95 0.35 -8.19
CA ASP A 102 36.63 -0.66 -7.39
C ASP A 102 36.96 -1.89 -8.26
N PRO A 103 38.25 -2.32 -8.33
CA PRO A 103 38.64 -3.50 -9.07
C PRO A 103 37.98 -4.80 -8.61
N GLU A 104 37.72 -4.93 -7.30
CA GLU A 104 37.08 -6.12 -6.72
C GLU A 104 35.62 -6.19 -7.15
N VAL A 105 34.87 -5.09 -7.07
CA VAL A 105 33.50 -5.00 -7.54
C VAL A 105 33.40 -5.31 -9.05
N ARG A 106 34.33 -4.76 -9.86
CA ARG A 106 34.39 -5.11 -11.29
C ARG A 106 34.64 -6.60 -11.54
N SER A 107 35.50 -7.22 -10.74
CA SER A 107 35.77 -8.65 -10.80
C SER A 107 34.55 -9.47 -10.46
N ALA A 108 33.86 -9.09 -9.38
CA ALA A 108 32.60 -9.72 -8.93
C ALA A 108 31.50 -9.61 -10.01
N VAL A 109 31.29 -8.45 -10.60
CA VAL A 109 30.32 -8.25 -11.70
C VAL A 109 30.66 -9.12 -12.90
N ARG A 110 31.94 -9.20 -13.30
CA ARG A 110 32.38 -10.11 -14.39
C ARG A 110 32.13 -11.59 -14.04
N GLY A 111 32.36 -11.97 -12.80
CA GLY A 111 32.03 -13.30 -12.28
C GLY A 111 30.55 -13.63 -12.37
N LEU A 112 29.69 -12.70 -11.94
CA LEU A 112 28.23 -12.82 -12.04
C LEU A 112 27.75 -12.91 -13.49
N LEU A 113 28.31 -12.11 -14.41
CA LEU A 113 27.98 -12.18 -15.83
C LEU A 113 28.32 -13.57 -16.43
N ARG A 114 29.47 -14.14 -16.09
CA ARG A 114 29.84 -15.50 -16.52
C ARG A 114 28.89 -16.56 -15.95
N LEU A 115 28.49 -16.40 -14.68
CA LEU A 115 27.56 -17.30 -14.00
C LEU A 115 26.14 -17.21 -14.55
N ALA A 116 25.70 -16.00 -14.92
CA ALA A 116 24.37 -15.70 -15.46
C ALA A 116 24.12 -16.29 -16.86
N GLY A 117 25.20 -16.61 -17.61
CA GLY A 117 25.10 -17.13 -18.98
C GLY A 117 24.87 -16.03 -20.03
N PRO A 118 24.14 -16.31 -21.14
CA PRO A 118 24.04 -15.40 -22.27
C PRO A 118 23.61 -13.98 -21.86
N PRO A 119 24.24 -12.91 -22.40
CA PRO A 119 24.01 -11.52 -22.00
C PRO A 119 22.75 -10.94 -22.62
N LEU A 120 21.65 -11.70 -22.67
CA LEU A 120 20.36 -11.21 -23.16
C LEU A 120 19.45 -10.81 -21.99
N PRO A 121 18.85 -9.60 -22.00
CA PRO A 121 17.92 -9.18 -20.98
C PRO A 121 16.66 -10.07 -21.01
N PRO A 122 16.27 -10.66 -19.88
CA PRO A 122 14.98 -11.35 -19.82
C PRO A 122 13.83 -10.33 -19.98
N ALA A 123 12.78 -10.70 -20.72
CA ALA A 123 11.59 -9.88 -20.83
C ALA A 123 11.01 -9.59 -19.41
N PRO A 124 10.50 -8.37 -19.16
CA PRO A 124 9.76 -8.09 -17.94
C PRO A 124 8.60 -9.07 -17.73
N PRO A 125 8.23 -9.39 -16.48
CA PRO A 125 7.00 -10.12 -16.21
C PRO A 125 5.79 -9.40 -16.81
N ARG A 126 4.78 -10.17 -17.23
CA ARG A 126 3.55 -9.63 -17.82
C ARG A 126 2.74 -8.76 -16.85
N GLU A 127 2.95 -8.95 -15.56
CA GLU A 127 2.33 -8.24 -14.45
C GLU A 127 2.88 -6.81 -14.29
N GLU A 128 4.04 -6.50 -14.90
CA GLU A 128 4.63 -5.17 -14.85
C GLU A 128 3.78 -4.17 -15.66
N ALA A 129 3.37 -3.09 -15.02
CA ALA A 129 2.57 -2.07 -15.66
C ALA A 129 3.32 -1.44 -16.85
N ARG A 130 2.65 -1.34 -17.99
CA ARG A 130 3.18 -0.61 -19.15
C ARG A 130 3.02 0.89 -18.89
N ARG A 131 4.13 1.57 -18.58
CA ARG A 131 4.11 3.01 -18.27
C ARG A 131 3.68 3.83 -19.48
N PRO A 132 2.70 4.72 -19.37
CA PRO A 132 2.61 5.88 -20.25
C PRO A 132 3.81 6.79 -19.99
N ARG A 133 4.31 7.50 -21.00
CA ARG A 133 5.52 8.34 -20.93
C ARG A 133 5.42 9.59 -20.04
N ARG A 134 4.28 9.87 -19.39
CA ARG A 134 4.04 11.01 -18.48
C ARG A 134 3.11 10.61 -17.35
N HIS A 135 3.52 10.91 -16.12
CA HIS A 135 2.65 10.91 -14.95
C HIS A 135 1.68 12.09 -15.05
N LEU A 136 0.47 11.83 -15.48
CA LEU A 136 -0.59 12.84 -15.57
C LEU A 136 -1.74 12.32 -14.71
N HIS A 137 -1.96 12.92 -13.54
CA HIS A 137 -3.17 12.73 -12.72
C HIS A 137 -4.39 13.32 -13.46
N THR A 138 -4.72 12.74 -14.59
CA THR A 138 -5.95 13.06 -15.33
C THR A 138 -7.04 12.09 -14.94
N ARG A 139 -8.32 12.48 -15.10
CA ARG A 139 -9.47 11.59 -14.84
C ARG A 139 -9.37 10.23 -15.53
N SER A 140 -8.78 10.18 -16.71
CA SER A 140 -8.61 8.93 -17.49
C SER A 140 -7.42 8.10 -17.02
N THR A 141 -6.35 8.72 -16.52
CA THR A 141 -5.21 8.00 -15.91
C THR A 141 -5.57 7.48 -14.54
N ASP A 142 -6.23 8.30 -13.68
CA ASP A 142 -6.71 7.89 -12.37
C ASP A 142 -7.63 6.67 -12.49
N ARG A 143 -8.61 6.70 -13.42
CA ARG A 143 -9.51 5.56 -13.67
C ARG A 143 -8.75 4.31 -14.10
N ARG A 144 -7.73 4.44 -14.98
CA ARG A 144 -6.92 3.30 -15.44
C ARG A 144 -6.02 2.74 -14.33
N ALA A 145 -5.42 3.59 -13.51
CA ALA A 145 -4.59 3.18 -12.40
C ALA A 145 -5.43 2.41 -11.37
N ILE A 146 -6.60 2.94 -11.02
CA ILE A 146 -7.57 2.29 -10.13
C ILE A 146 -8.03 0.96 -10.73
N SER A 147 -8.44 0.92 -12.00
CA SER A 147 -8.84 -0.32 -12.68
C SER A 147 -7.71 -1.34 -12.65
N HIS A 148 -6.48 -0.97 -12.98
CA HIS A 148 -5.33 -1.90 -12.97
C HIS A 148 -5.09 -2.54 -11.60
N HIS A 149 -5.26 -1.79 -10.52
CA HIS A 149 -5.08 -2.31 -9.16
C HIS A 149 -6.25 -3.20 -8.72
N TYR A 150 -7.50 -2.80 -9.02
CA TYR A 150 -8.70 -3.49 -8.53
C TYR A 150 -9.24 -4.57 -9.49
N ASP A 151 -8.77 -4.66 -10.74
CA ASP A 151 -9.16 -5.69 -11.72
C ASP A 151 -8.62 -7.10 -11.41
N VAL A 152 -8.08 -7.31 -10.21
CA VAL A 152 -7.68 -8.65 -9.72
C VAL A 152 -8.91 -9.53 -9.43
N GLY A 153 -10.08 -8.91 -9.27
CA GLY A 153 -11.36 -9.57 -9.03
C GLY A 153 -11.75 -9.68 -7.55
N ASN A 154 -13.05 -9.55 -7.28
CA ASN A 154 -13.59 -9.56 -5.91
C ASN A 154 -13.25 -10.84 -5.15
N ASP A 155 -13.29 -12.01 -5.81
CA ASP A 155 -12.99 -13.31 -5.20
C ASP A 155 -11.57 -13.39 -4.64
N PHE A 156 -10.60 -12.73 -5.30
CA PHE A 156 -9.25 -12.65 -4.77
C PHE A 156 -9.18 -11.74 -3.54
N TYR A 157 -9.88 -10.60 -3.58
CA TYR A 157 -9.95 -9.71 -2.43
C TYR A 157 -10.65 -10.35 -1.23
N GLU A 158 -11.67 -11.20 -1.44
CA GLU A 158 -12.30 -11.97 -0.38
C GLU A 158 -11.29 -12.88 0.35
N ILE A 159 -10.38 -13.54 -0.40
CA ILE A 159 -9.31 -14.34 0.20
C ILE A 159 -8.42 -13.45 1.09
N VAL A 160 -7.97 -12.32 0.59
CA VAL A 160 -6.99 -11.46 1.28
C VAL A 160 -7.63 -10.73 2.46
N LEU A 161 -8.77 -10.06 2.22
CA LEU A 161 -9.39 -9.12 3.16
C LEU A 161 -10.34 -9.79 4.15
N GLY A 162 -10.75 -11.03 3.87
CA GLY A 162 -11.78 -11.73 4.61
C GLY A 162 -13.18 -11.11 4.40
N PRO A 163 -14.18 -11.54 5.16
CA PRO A 163 -15.59 -11.17 4.94
C PRO A 163 -15.87 -9.67 5.17
N SER A 164 -14.99 -8.97 5.88
CA SER A 164 -15.14 -7.52 6.09
C SER A 164 -14.97 -6.70 4.81
N MET A 165 -14.22 -7.20 3.84
CA MET A 165 -13.89 -6.51 2.58
C MET A 165 -13.40 -5.08 2.78
N VAL A 166 -12.57 -4.85 3.81
CA VAL A 166 -11.99 -3.55 4.13
C VAL A 166 -10.53 -3.53 3.71
N TYR A 167 -10.21 -2.77 2.67
CA TYR A 167 -8.85 -2.63 2.14
C TYR A 167 -8.18 -1.35 2.64
N SER A 168 -8.03 -1.25 3.95
CA SER A 168 -7.32 -0.16 4.64
C SER A 168 -6.91 -0.62 6.04
N CYS A 169 -6.09 0.17 6.72
CA CYS A 169 -5.62 -0.14 8.07
C CYS A 169 -6.79 -0.43 9.02
N ALA A 170 -6.74 -1.57 9.71
CA ALA A 170 -7.64 -1.92 10.81
C ALA A 170 -7.25 -1.18 12.11
N TYR A 171 -8.08 -1.22 13.14
CA TYR A 171 -7.79 -0.67 14.47
C TYR A 171 -7.84 -1.80 15.50
N TRP A 172 -6.68 -2.25 15.93
CA TRP A 172 -6.51 -3.47 16.73
C TRP A 172 -6.68 -3.18 18.21
N PRO A 173 -7.66 -3.77 18.90
CA PRO A 173 -7.77 -3.64 20.36
C PRO A 173 -6.66 -4.39 21.09
N ALA A 174 -6.18 -5.52 20.51
CA ALA A 174 -5.04 -6.29 21.00
C ALA A 174 -4.38 -7.03 19.80
N PRO A 175 -3.06 -7.36 19.88
CA PRO A 175 -2.35 -8.01 18.76
C PRO A 175 -2.89 -9.38 18.36
N ASP A 176 -3.52 -10.09 19.28
CA ASP A 176 -4.13 -11.42 19.10
C ASP A 176 -5.60 -11.40 18.68
N SER A 177 -6.19 -10.20 18.53
CA SER A 177 -7.57 -10.05 18.02
C SER A 177 -7.71 -10.56 16.58
N THR A 178 -8.95 -10.81 16.15
CA THR A 178 -9.21 -11.17 14.75
C THR A 178 -9.19 -9.93 13.84
N LEU A 179 -8.91 -10.15 12.55
CA LEU A 179 -8.94 -9.08 11.55
C LEU A 179 -10.35 -8.44 11.46
N GLU A 180 -11.39 -9.26 11.53
CA GLU A 180 -12.79 -8.83 11.46
C GLU A 180 -13.14 -7.90 12.63
N THR A 181 -12.71 -8.24 13.86
CA THR A 181 -12.89 -7.39 15.04
C THR A 181 -12.14 -6.07 14.86
N ALA A 182 -10.88 -6.12 14.45
CA ALA A 182 -10.07 -4.92 14.26
C ALA A 182 -10.61 -4.03 13.13
N GLN A 183 -11.15 -4.60 12.06
CA GLN A 183 -11.80 -3.84 10.98
C GLN A 183 -13.12 -3.21 11.43
N ARG A 184 -13.96 -3.93 12.17
CA ARG A 184 -15.18 -3.38 12.76
C ARG A 184 -14.85 -2.20 13.68
N ASP A 185 -13.86 -2.36 14.56
CA ASP A 185 -13.46 -1.33 15.51
C ASP A 185 -12.90 -0.08 14.79
N LYS A 186 -12.23 -0.27 13.64
CA LYS A 186 -11.81 0.84 12.79
C LYS A 186 -13.00 1.58 12.18
N LEU A 187 -14.01 0.87 11.66
CA LEU A 187 -15.20 1.50 11.10
C LEU A 187 -15.96 2.28 12.18
N GLU A 188 -16.08 1.70 13.38
CA GLU A 188 -16.68 2.35 14.54
C GLU A 188 -15.90 3.60 14.96
N LEU A 189 -14.56 3.53 15.04
CA LEU A 189 -13.71 4.69 15.34
C LEU A 189 -13.92 5.84 14.36
N VAL A 190 -14.03 5.54 13.06
CA VAL A 190 -14.33 6.55 12.02
C VAL A 190 -15.68 7.22 12.30
N CYS A 191 -16.72 6.45 12.55
CA CYS A 191 -18.07 6.99 12.82
C CYS A 191 -18.11 7.84 14.10
N ARG A 192 -17.40 7.41 15.16
CA ARG A 192 -17.29 8.20 16.41
C ARG A 192 -16.54 9.50 16.21
N LYS A 193 -15.42 9.52 15.50
CA LYS A 193 -14.66 10.74 15.18
C LYS A 193 -15.50 11.72 14.37
N LEU A 194 -16.25 11.22 13.41
CA LEU A 194 -17.21 12.01 12.64
C LEU A 194 -18.42 12.46 13.47
N ALA A 195 -18.63 11.87 14.66
CA ALA A 195 -19.77 12.07 15.54
C ALA A 195 -21.11 11.87 14.81
N LEU A 196 -21.21 10.81 14.03
CA LEU A 196 -22.40 10.48 13.25
C LEU A 196 -23.62 10.25 14.17
N LYS A 197 -24.77 10.78 13.74
CA LYS A 197 -26.06 10.64 14.41
C LYS A 197 -27.10 10.14 13.41
N PRO A 198 -28.19 9.50 13.90
CA PRO A 198 -29.28 9.09 13.04
C PRO A 198 -29.80 10.23 12.15
N GLY A 199 -30.03 9.96 10.88
CA GLY A 199 -30.53 10.92 9.90
C GLY A 199 -29.49 11.87 9.30
N GLN A 200 -28.25 11.89 9.80
CA GLN A 200 -27.17 12.67 9.18
C GLN A 200 -26.71 12.07 7.86
N ARG A 201 -26.28 12.95 6.93
CA ARG A 201 -25.75 12.57 5.61
C ARG A 201 -24.23 12.43 5.65
N LEU A 202 -23.74 11.23 5.32
CA LEU A 202 -22.32 10.93 5.15
C LEU A 202 -21.99 10.80 3.67
N LEU A 203 -20.92 11.46 3.21
CA LEU A 203 -20.27 11.15 1.95
C LEU A 203 -19.03 10.28 2.22
N ASP A 204 -18.98 9.08 1.61
CA ASP A 204 -17.82 8.18 1.69
C ASP A 204 -17.07 8.21 0.36
N VAL A 205 -15.93 8.93 0.33
CA VAL A 205 -15.11 9.15 -0.86
C VAL A 205 -14.11 8.00 -1.01
N GLY A 206 -14.27 7.23 -2.09
CA GLY A 206 -13.52 5.98 -2.25
C GLY A 206 -14.09 4.85 -1.40
N CYS A 207 -15.41 4.65 -1.44
CA CYS A 207 -16.15 3.74 -0.56
C CYS A 207 -15.78 2.23 -0.71
N GLY A 208 -14.96 1.88 -1.71
CA GLY A 208 -14.55 0.50 -1.96
C GLY A 208 -15.75 -0.45 -2.08
N TRP A 209 -15.74 -1.55 -1.32
CA TRP A 209 -16.83 -2.55 -1.28
C TRP A 209 -17.95 -2.19 -0.29
N GLY A 210 -18.05 -0.92 0.14
CA GLY A 210 -19.17 -0.38 0.90
C GLY A 210 -19.18 -0.67 2.39
N SER A 211 -18.10 -1.17 2.97
CA SER A 211 -18.08 -1.62 4.37
C SER A 211 -18.34 -0.50 5.36
N LEU A 212 -17.78 0.71 5.14
CA LEU A 212 -18.06 1.88 5.99
C LEU A 212 -19.50 2.38 5.78
N ALA A 213 -19.96 2.41 4.54
CA ALA A 213 -21.34 2.84 4.23
C ALA A 213 -22.37 1.95 4.93
N ILE A 214 -22.18 0.63 4.88
CA ILE A 214 -23.05 -0.35 5.58
C ILE A 214 -22.97 -0.15 7.09
N HIS A 215 -21.77 -0.03 7.66
CA HIS A 215 -21.58 0.16 9.11
C HIS A 215 -22.24 1.47 9.60
N ALA A 216 -22.00 2.59 8.92
CA ALA A 216 -22.57 3.87 9.29
C ALA A 216 -24.11 3.89 9.18
N ALA A 217 -24.66 3.27 8.15
CA ALA A 217 -26.11 3.17 7.96
C ALA A 217 -26.77 2.29 9.02
N ARG A 218 -26.17 1.14 9.34
CA ARG A 218 -26.71 0.14 10.25
C ARG A 218 -26.56 0.54 11.71
N GLU A 219 -25.34 0.91 12.13
CA GLU A 219 -25.02 1.14 13.54
C GLU A 219 -25.31 2.59 13.99
N HIS A 220 -25.18 3.57 13.09
CA HIS A 220 -25.35 4.98 13.41
C HIS A 220 -26.62 5.59 12.79
N GLY A 221 -27.38 4.85 11.99
CA GLY A 221 -28.59 5.34 11.35
C GLY A 221 -28.36 6.48 10.35
N ALA A 222 -27.13 6.61 9.83
CA ALA A 222 -26.79 7.65 8.87
C ALA A 222 -27.36 7.32 7.48
N THR A 223 -27.61 8.37 6.68
CA THR A 223 -27.85 8.22 5.22
C THR A 223 -26.53 8.42 4.51
N VAL A 224 -26.09 7.42 3.75
CA VAL A 224 -24.74 7.40 3.16
C VAL A 224 -24.81 7.47 1.65
N VAL A 225 -23.96 8.32 1.07
CA VAL A 225 -23.61 8.31 -0.34
C VAL A 225 -22.16 7.84 -0.45
N GLY A 226 -21.94 6.66 -1.00
CA GLY A 226 -20.60 6.13 -1.29
C GLY A 226 -20.26 6.32 -2.75
N VAL A 227 -19.08 6.88 -3.04
CA VAL A 227 -18.59 7.07 -4.42
C VAL A 227 -17.31 6.27 -4.66
N THR A 228 -17.23 5.61 -5.81
CA THR A 228 -16.04 4.89 -6.30
C THR A 228 -15.95 4.99 -7.82
N LEU A 229 -14.74 4.90 -8.37
CA LEU A 229 -14.53 4.83 -9.83
C LEU A 229 -14.59 3.39 -10.37
N SER A 230 -14.53 2.37 -9.49
CA SER A 230 -14.57 0.97 -9.89
C SER A 230 -16.02 0.47 -10.02
N GLN A 231 -16.37 0.02 -11.22
CA GLN A 231 -17.69 -0.61 -11.46
C GLN A 231 -17.85 -1.91 -10.66
N GLU A 232 -16.79 -2.72 -10.57
CA GLU A 232 -16.75 -3.97 -9.85
C GLU A 232 -17.01 -3.77 -8.35
N GLN A 233 -16.30 -2.81 -7.74
CA GLN A 233 -16.53 -2.44 -6.33
C GLN A 233 -17.96 -1.96 -6.11
N ALA A 234 -18.46 -1.08 -6.98
CA ALA A 234 -19.81 -0.53 -6.85
C ALA A 234 -20.89 -1.61 -6.97
N ALA A 235 -20.76 -2.53 -7.93
CA ALA A 235 -21.70 -3.63 -8.10
C ALA A 235 -21.72 -4.54 -6.87
N TYR A 236 -20.54 -4.91 -6.35
CA TYR A 236 -20.41 -5.71 -5.15
C TYR A 236 -20.95 -4.99 -3.90
N ALA A 237 -20.64 -3.71 -3.73
CA ALA A 237 -21.12 -2.90 -2.61
C ALA A 237 -22.65 -2.75 -2.62
N ARG A 238 -23.26 -2.51 -3.79
CA ARG A 238 -24.72 -2.44 -3.94
C ARG A 238 -25.39 -3.74 -3.56
N LYS A 239 -24.81 -4.88 -3.97
CA LYS A 239 -25.33 -6.20 -3.57
C LYS A 239 -25.29 -6.35 -2.05
N ARG A 240 -24.18 -6.03 -1.38
CA ARG A 240 -24.08 -6.10 0.09
C ARG A 240 -25.08 -5.19 0.78
N VAL A 241 -25.24 -3.96 0.29
CA VAL A 241 -26.23 -2.99 0.82
C VAL A 241 -27.66 -3.56 0.72
N ALA A 242 -27.98 -4.22 -0.40
CA ALA A 242 -29.29 -4.87 -0.58
C ALA A 242 -29.47 -6.11 0.31
N ASP A 243 -28.44 -6.95 0.41
CA ASP A 243 -28.46 -8.16 1.28
C ASP A 243 -28.65 -7.80 2.76
N GLU A 244 -28.16 -6.61 3.19
CA GLU A 244 -28.33 -6.06 4.55
C GLU A 244 -29.65 -5.25 4.73
N GLY A 245 -30.47 -5.11 3.69
CA GLY A 245 -31.73 -4.36 3.75
C GLY A 245 -31.56 -2.85 3.93
N LEU A 246 -30.44 -2.27 3.45
CA LEU A 246 -30.07 -0.87 3.67
C LEU A 246 -30.21 0.02 2.43
N THR A 247 -30.96 -0.40 1.42
CA THR A 247 -31.09 0.32 0.14
C THR A 247 -31.75 1.69 0.26
N ASP A 248 -32.50 1.94 1.30
CA ASP A 248 -33.11 3.22 1.62
C ASP A 248 -32.15 4.17 2.37
N LYS A 249 -31.02 3.65 2.90
CA LYS A 249 -30.06 4.41 3.70
C LYS A 249 -28.68 4.54 3.07
N ALA A 250 -28.28 3.65 2.18
CA ALA A 250 -26.96 3.66 1.57
C ALA A 250 -27.05 3.58 0.05
N GLU A 251 -26.66 4.65 -0.61
CA GLU A 251 -26.54 4.74 -2.07
C GLU A 251 -25.09 4.62 -2.51
N ILE A 252 -24.78 3.69 -3.42
CA ILE A 252 -23.43 3.51 -3.98
C ILE A 252 -23.40 3.95 -5.44
N ARG A 253 -22.51 4.89 -5.76
CA ARG A 253 -22.40 5.48 -7.09
C ARG A 253 -21.06 5.17 -7.74
N VAL A 254 -21.08 4.85 -9.03
CA VAL A 254 -19.88 4.90 -9.87
C VAL A 254 -19.70 6.35 -10.31
N GLN A 255 -18.97 7.11 -9.51
CA GLN A 255 -18.86 8.56 -9.70
C GLN A 255 -17.50 9.06 -9.19
N ASP A 256 -16.93 10.01 -9.92
CA ASP A 256 -15.78 10.76 -9.45
C ASP A 256 -16.22 11.75 -8.35
N TYR A 257 -15.47 11.83 -7.24
CA TYR A 257 -15.80 12.76 -6.14
C TYR A 257 -15.84 14.21 -6.64
N ARG A 258 -15.04 14.56 -7.64
CA ARG A 258 -15.01 15.88 -8.27
C ARG A 258 -16.33 16.26 -8.93
N ASP A 259 -17.20 15.29 -9.23
CA ASP A 259 -18.51 15.49 -9.88
C ASP A 259 -19.68 15.44 -8.90
N VAL A 260 -19.43 15.26 -7.59
CA VAL A 260 -20.48 15.29 -6.56
C VAL A 260 -21.01 16.72 -6.40
N ARG A 261 -22.35 16.91 -6.50
CA ARG A 261 -23.01 18.23 -6.48
C ARG A 261 -24.16 18.31 -5.47
N ASP A 262 -24.58 17.22 -4.89
CA ASP A 262 -25.77 17.12 -4.02
C ASP A 262 -25.47 17.35 -2.53
N GLY A 263 -24.40 18.08 -2.21
CA GLY A 263 -24.14 18.57 -0.86
C GLY A 263 -25.15 19.63 -0.40
N PRO A 264 -25.02 20.15 0.85
CA PRO A 264 -23.97 19.83 1.78
C PRO A 264 -24.20 18.52 2.54
N TYR A 265 -23.09 17.89 2.96
CA TYR A 265 -23.08 16.73 3.83
C TYR A 265 -22.76 17.11 5.28
N ASP A 266 -23.24 16.31 6.24
CA ASP A 266 -22.92 16.48 7.67
C ASP A 266 -21.50 16.02 8.00
N ALA A 267 -21.07 14.96 7.32
CA ALA A 267 -19.75 14.37 7.47
C ALA A 267 -19.20 13.84 6.14
N ILE A 268 -17.89 13.80 6.04
CA ILE A 268 -17.17 13.17 4.92
C ILE A 268 -16.11 12.23 5.49
N SER A 269 -16.04 11.00 4.96
CA SER A 269 -14.92 10.07 5.11
C SER A 269 -14.14 9.97 3.80
N SER A 270 -12.82 9.93 3.90
CA SER A 270 -11.92 9.66 2.79
C SER A 270 -10.78 8.76 3.29
N ILE A 271 -10.84 7.48 2.94
CA ILE A 271 -9.97 6.44 3.51
C ILE A 271 -9.22 5.74 2.39
N GLY A 272 -7.87 5.87 2.37
CA GLY A 272 -7.03 5.28 1.33
C GLY A 272 -7.26 5.88 -0.06
N MET A 273 -7.69 7.14 -0.11
CA MET A 273 -8.00 7.84 -1.36
C MET A 273 -6.93 8.89 -1.71
N ALA A 274 -6.41 9.56 -0.69
CA ALA A 274 -5.51 10.70 -0.86
C ALA A 274 -4.18 10.32 -1.54
N GLU A 275 -3.75 9.07 -1.42
CA GLU A 275 -2.59 8.49 -2.07
C GLU A 275 -2.69 8.46 -3.59
N HIS A 276 -3.91 8.51 -4.13
CA HIS A 276 -4.19 8.54 -5.56
C HIS A 276 -4.37 9.95 -6.13
N VAL A 277 -4.39 10.97 -5.27
CA VAL A 277 -4.62 12.36 -5.68
C VAL A 277 -3.35 13.02 -6.22
N GLY A 278 -2.19 12.69 -5.62
CA GLY A 278 -0.91 13.34 -5.90
C GLY A 278 -0.73 14.70 -5.21
N ALA A 279 0.52 15.09 -4.96
CA ALA A 279 0.87 16.30 -4.22
C ALA A 279 0.33 17.57 -4.86
N GLU A 280 0.42 17.67 -6.19
CA GLU A 280 0.03 18.87 -6.96
C GLU A 280 -1.48 19.16 -6.88
N ARG A 281 -2.32 18.12 -6.74
CA ARG A 281 -3.78 18.26 -6.72
C ARG A 281 -4.40 18.17 -5.33
N TYR A 282 -3.57 17.99 -4.30
CA TYR A 282 -4.09 17.78 -2.95
C TYR A 282 -4.91 18.96 -2.43
N LEU A 283 -4.49 20.20 -2.72
CA LEU A 283 -5.25 21.39 -2.34
C LEU A 283 -6.61 21.47 -3.05
N GLU A 284 -6.67 21.11 -4.34
CA GLU A 284 -7.93 21.05 -5.09
C GLU A 284 -8.87 20.01 -4.46
N TYR A 285 -8.35 18.82 -4.17
CA TYR A 285 -9.08 17.77 -3.48
C TYR A 285 -9.64 18.23 -2.11
N ALA A 286 -8.79 18.83 -1.28
CA ALA A 286 -9.20 19.32 0.03
C ALA A 286 -10.27 20.42 -0.07
N THR A 287 -10.15 21.32 -1.07
CA THR A 287 -11.10 22.40 -1.36
C THR A 287 -12.46 21.83 -1.80
N ASP A 288 -12.48 20.80 -2.64
CA ASP A 288 -13.72 20.14 -3.06
C ASP A 288 -14.42 19.48 -1.88
N LEU A 289 -13.68 18.79 -0.99
CA LEU A 289 -14.27 18.21 0.22
C LEU A 289 -14.81 19.28 1.17
N HIS A 290 -14.08 20.39 1.34
CA HIS A 290 -14.54 21.52 2.14
C HIS A 290 -15.84 22.12 1.59
N ARG A 291 -15.95 22.29 0.28
CA ARG A 291 -17.16 22.79 -0.40
C ARG A 291 -18.36 21.88 -0.16
N LEU A 292 -18.17 20.57 -0.13
CA LEU A 292 -19.24 19.58 0.04
C LEU A 292 -19.72 19.45 1.49
N LEU A 293 -18.98 19.94 2.48
CA LEU A 293 -19.39 19.94 3.89
C LEU A 293 -20.23 21.14 4.24
N ARG A 294 -21.22 20.94 5.12
CA ARG A 294 -21.89 22.06 5.79
C ARG A 294 -20.99 22.73 6.84
N PRO A 295 -21.24 24.01 7.22
CA PRO A 295 -20.59 24.58 8.39
C PRO A 295 -20.82 23.71 9.64
N GLY A 296 -19.77 23.48 10.43
CA GLY A 296 -19.76 22.54 11.57
C GLY A 296 -19.65 21.06 11.17
N GLY A 297 -19.63 20.73 9.87
CA GLY A 297 -19.42 19.37 9.38
C GLY A 297 -17.98 18.89 9.58
N ARG A 298 -17.80 17.57 9.66
CA ARG A 298 -16.51 16.94 9.95
C ARG A 298 -16.00 16.13 8.77
N LEU A 299 -14.69 16.24 8.52
CA LEU A 299 -13.94 15.38 7.60
C LEU A 299 -13.03 14.44 8.40
N LEU A 300 -13.05 13.15 8.09
CA LEU A 300 -11.99 12.23 8.46
C LEU A 300 -11.22 11.81 7.22
N ASN A 301 -9.97 12.24 7.13
CA ASN A 301 -9.02 11.79 6.12
C ASN A 301 -8.08 10.76 6.72
N HIS A 302 -8.08 9.54 6.18
CA HIS A 302 -7.23 8.43 6.62
C HIS A 302 -6.32 8.03 5.47
N GLN A 303 -5.03 8.26 5.62
CA GLN A 303 -4.06 8.01 4.56
C GLN A 303 -2.71 7.50 5.06
N ILE A 304 -1.99 6.82 4.18
CA ILE A 304 -0.59 6.48 4.37
C ILE A 304 0.26 7.74 4.20
N ALA A 305 1.26 7.90 5.06
CA ALA A 305 2.21 9.00 5.01
C ALA A 305 3.63 8.47 5.02
N ARG A 306 4.55 9.18 4.37
CA ARG A 306 5.98 8.92 4.45
C ARG A 306 6.67 9.90 5.41
N ARG A 307 7.89 9.59 5.75
CA ARG A 307 8.74 10.57 6.44
C ARG A 307 9.09 11.74 5.52
N PRO A 308 9.19 12.97 6.04
CA PRO A 308 9.70 14.09 5.28
C PRO A 308 11.18 13.86 4.92
N GLN A 309 11.57 14.26 3.71
CA GLN A 309 12.95 14.30 3.29
C GLN A 309 13.55 15.70 3.53
N ARG A 310 14.88 15.80 3.63
CA ARG A 310 15.55 17.10 3.73
C ARG A 310 15.30 17.96 2.48
N ASP A 311 15.23 17.31 1.34
CA ASP A 311 14.91 17.92 0.04
C ASP A 311 13.76 17.13 -0.59
N GLU A 312 12.54 17.65 -0.47
CA GLU A 312 11.32 17.01 -0.98
C GLU A 312 11.31 16.86 -2.50
N SER A 313 12.10 17.68 -3.24
CA SER A 313 12.21 17.56 -4.70
C SER A 313 12.93 16.28 -5.16
N ARG A 314 13.61 15.59 -4.26
CA ARG A 314 14.31 14.32 -4.52
C ARG A 314 13.46 13.08 -4.19
N TYR A 315 12.23 13.29 -3.78
CA TYR A 315 11.36 12.15 -3.53
C TYR A 315 11.08 11.38 -4.82
N GLU A 316 11.35 10.10 -4.79
CA GLU A 316 11.00 9.17 -5.86
C GLU A 316 10.09 8.08 -5.29
N VAL A 317 9.05 7.74 -6.04
CA VAL A 317 8.16 6.63 -5.71
C VAL A 317 8.94 5.32 -5.85
N ASP A 318 8.75 4.41 -4.90
CA ASP A 318 9.31 3.07 -4.93
C ASP A 318 9.03 2.37 -6.26
N ALA A 319 10.10 1.89 -6.92
CA ALA A 319 10.02 1.39 -8.28
C ALA A 319 9.20 0.09 -8.39
N PHE A 320 9.15 -0.73 -7.33
CA PHE A 320 8.32 -1.92 -7.30
C PHE A 320 6.85 -1.54 -7.14
N ILE A 321 6.53 -0.66 -6.19
CA ILE A 321 5.16 -0.18 -5.95
C ILE A 321 4.58 0.45 -7.22
N ASP A 322 5.32 1.37 -7.83
CA ASP A 322 4.90 2.06 -9.05
C ASP A 322 4.76 1.13 -10.28
N SER A 323 5.59 0.07 -10.37
CA SER A 323 5.55 -0.84 -11.53
C SER A 323 4.53 -1.97 -11.41
N TYR A 324 4.13 -2.36 -10.18
CA TYR A 324 3.35 -3.57 -9.99
C TYR A 324 2.07 -3.40 -9.15
N VAL A 325 2.01 -2.35 -8.32
CA VAL A 325 0.93 -2.23 -7.32
C VAL A 325 0.10 -0.98 -7.55
N PHE A 326 0.68 0.20 -7.36
CA PHE A 326 0.01 1.49 -7.49
C PHE A 326 0.74 2.38 -8.49
N PRO A 327 0.52 2.20 -9.80
CA PRO A 327 1.01 3.15 -10.80
C PRO A 327 0.50 4.56 -10.46
N ASP A 328 1.40 5.53 -10.43
CA ASP A 328 1.13 6.94 -10.09
C ASP A 328 0.70 7.20 -8.62
N GLY A 329 0.84 6.23 -7.70
CA GLY A 329 0.59 6.45 -6.28
C GLY A 329 1.69 7.31 -5.64
N GLU A 330 1.30 8.34 -4.90
CA GLU A 330 2.25 9.25 -4.23
C GLU A 330 1.94 9.40 -2.75
N LEU A 331 2.96 9.22 -1.90
CA LEU A 331 2.84 9.42 -0.46
C LEU A 331 3.36 10.80 -0.07
N GLN A 332 2.63 11.49 0.83
CA GLN A 332 3.03 12.77 1.38
C GLN A 332 3.39 12.66 2.87
N PRO A 333 4.28 13.52 3.39
CA PRO A 333 4.45 13.69 4.82
C PRO A 333 3.16 14.21 5.48
N ILE A 334 2.86 13.74 6.69
CA ILE A 334 1.63 14.14 7.41
C ILE A 334 1.52 15.66 7.61
N GLY A 335 2.63 16.35 7.83
CA GLY A 335 2.65 17.81 7.94
C GLY A 335 2.15 18.50 6.68
N MET A 336 2.45 17.97 5.49
CA MET A 336 1.94 18.50 4.22
C MET A 336 0.42 18.30 4.10
N THR A 337 -0.07 17.12 4.48
CA THR A 337 -1.51 16.83 4.53
C THR A 337 -2.26 17.83 5.39
N VAL A 338 -1.80 18.04 6.63
CA VAL A 338 -2.39 19.01 7.56
C VAL A 338 -2.40 20.41 6.95
N THR A 339 -1.24 20.87 6.44
CA THR A 339 -1.10 22.19 5.82
C THR A 339 -2.09 22.37 4.65
N GLN A 340 -2.26 21.37 3.78
CA GLN A 340 -3.18 21.49 2.65
C GLN A 340 -4.66 21.52 3.08
N LEU A 341 -5.02 20.75 4.11
CA LEU A 341 -6.38 20.81 4.68
C LEU A 341 -6.68 22.19 5.29
N GLU A 342 -5.74 22.76 6.04
CA GLU A 342 -5.91 24.11 6.61
C GLU A 342 -5.95 25.20 5.52
N ARG A 343 -5.13 25.09 4.49
CA ARG A 343 -5.20 25.99 3.32
C ARG A 343 -6.54 25.92 2.58
N ALA A 344 -7.19 24.76 2.58
CA ALA A 344 -8.52 24.60 2.01
C ALA A 344 -9.66 25.17 2.90
N GLY A 345 -9.34 25.66 4.11
CA GLY A 345 -10.29 26.28 5.04
C GLY A 345 -10.78 25.36 6.16
N PHE A 346 -10.22 24.18 6.31
CA PHE A 346 -10.51 23.31 7.44
C PHE A 346 -9.77 23.76 8.70
N GLU A 347 -10.35 23.49 9.86
CA GLU A 347 -9.66 23.50 11.15
C GLU A 347 -9.28 22.05 11.50
N VAL A 348 -8.00 21.70 11.51
CA VAL A 348 -7.55 20.38 11.92
C VAL A 348 -7.63 20.25 13.43
N ARG A 349 -8.36 19.24 13.92
CA ARG A 349 -8.68 19.07 15.35
C ARG A 349 -7.98 17.90 16.02
N ASP A 350 -7.63 16.86 15.24
CA ASP A 350 -6.89 15.70 15.74
C ASP A 350 -6.10 15.06 14.61
N VAL A 351 -4.92 14.56 14.95
CA VAL A 351 -4.09 13.70 14.09
C VAL A 351 -3.68 12.49 14.90
N GLU A 352 -4.19 11.33 14.52
CA GLU A 352 -3.87 10.07 15.18
C GLU A 352 -3.06 9.17 14.26
N SER A 353 -1.84 8.82 14.67
CA SER A 353 -1.03 7.81 13.99
C SER A 353 -1.42 6.42 14.47
N ILE A 354 -1.75 5.55 13.54
CA ILE A 354 -2.11 4.16 13.79
C ILE A 354 -1.19 3.20 13.03
N ARG A 355 0.09 3.54 12.97
CA ARG A 355 1.13 2.87 12.17
C ARG A 355 1.24 1.38 12.49
N GLU A 356 1.33 1.03 13.77
CA GLU A 356 1.50 -0.34 14.24
C GLU A 356 0.32 -1.23 13.86
N HIS A 357 -0.88 -0.65 13.82
CA HIS A 357 -2.10 -1.35 13.41
C HIS A 357 -2.04 -1.79 11.94
N TYR A 358 -1.38 -1.00 11.07
CA TYR A 358 -1.29 -1.41 9.66
C TYR A 358 -0.29 -2.55 9.46
N ALA A 359 0.79 -2.59 10.22
CA ALA A 359 1.70 -3.72 10.21
C ALA A 359 0.97 -5.03 10.56
N LEU A 360 0.16 -5.03 11.64
CA LEU A 360 -0.67 -6.18 12.03
C LEU A 360 -1.69 -6.54 10.94
N THR A 361 -2.33 -5.55 10.35
CA THR A 361 -3.32 -5.75 9.27
C THR A 361 -2.69 -6.44 8.06
N LEU A 362 -1.56 -5.94 7.59
CA LEU A 362 -0.83 -6.49 6.44
C LEU A 362 -0.33 -7.92 6.70
N ARG A 363 0.14 -8.21 7.91
CA ARG A 363 0.54 -9.57 8.30
C ARG A 363 -0.64 -10.54 8.23
N ARG A 364 -1.84 -10.13 8.65
CA ARG A 364 -3.05 -10.96 8.52
C ARG A 364 -3.46 -11.17 7.07
N TRP A 365 -3.37 -10.14 6.23
CA TRP A 365 -3.64 -10.28 4.81
C TRP A 365 -2.66 -11.23 4.12
N VAL A 366 -1.37 -11.19 4.46
CA VAL A 366 -0.40 -12.17 3.95
C VAL A 366 -0.75 -13.58 4.43
N ALA A 367 -1.09 -13.75 5.70
CA ALA A 367 -1.47 -15.05 6.25
C ALA A 367 -2.73 -15.61 5.56
N ASN A 368 -3.74 -14.79 5.30
CA ASN A 368 -4.93 -15.17 4.56
C ASN A 368 -4.59 -15.60 3.12
N LEU A 369 -3.76 -14.82 2.43
CA LEU A 369 -3.30 -15.15 1.07
C LEU A 369 -2.52 -16.47 1.02
N GLU A 370 -1.64 -16.70 1.99
CA GLU A 370 -0.84 -17.92 2.07
C GLU A 370 -1.69 -19.14 2.43
N ALA A 371 -2.71 -18.98 3.28
CA ALA A 371 -3.62 -20.05 3.66
C ALA A 371 -4.45 -20.58 2.47
N ASP A 372 -4.77 -19.73 1.51
CA ASP A 372 -5.53 -20.14 0.30
C ASP A 372 -4.74 -19.84 -0.99
N TRP A 373 -3.42 -20.08 -0.94
CA TRP A 373 -2.50 -19.80 -2.05
C TRP A 373 -2.90 -20.48 -3.36
N GLY A 374 -3.39 -21.70 -3.28
CA GLY A 374 -3.82 -22.47 -4.45
C GLY A 374 -4.93 -21.75 -5.21
N ARG A 375 -6.01 -21.35 -4.51
CA ARG A 375 -7.13 -20.63 -5.09
C ARG A 375 -6.71 -19.23 -5.57
N ALA A 376 -5.93 -18.51 -4.78
CA ALA A 376 -5.41 -17.20 -5.16
C ALA A 376 -4.64 -17.24 -6.48
N THR A 377 -3.75 -18.24 -6.66
CA THR A 377 -2.99 -18.42 -7.90
C THR A 377 -3.83 -18.87 -9.09
N GLN A 378 -4.91 -19.62 -8.86
CA GLN A 378 -5.88 -19.96 -9.92
C GLN A 378 -6.63 -18.72 -10.42
N LEU A 379 -7.05 -17.84 -9.50
CA LEU A 379 -7.79 -16.62 -9.84
C LEU A 379 -6.95 -15.59 -10.58
N THR A 380 -5.70 -15.37 -10.16
CA THR A 380 -4.91 -14.22 -10.62
C THR A 380 -3.65 -14.58 -11.42
N GLY A 381 -3.31 -15.85 -11.41
CA GLY A 381 -2.02 -16.36 -11.88
C GLY A 381 -0.91 -16.20 -10.82
N PRO A 382 0.13 -17.06 -10.91
CA PRO A 382 1.18 -17.12 -9.89
C PRO A 382 2.00 -15.81 -9.79
N GLY A 383 2.22 -15.12 -10.89
CA GLY A 383 2.97 -13.87 -10.88
C GLY A 383 2.26 -12.77 -10.09
N ARG A 384 0.94 -12.59 -10.30
CA ARG A 384 0.15 -11.60 -9.58
C ARG A 384 0.03 -11.94 -8.09
N ALA A 385 -0.22 -13.19 -7.72
CA ALA A 385 -0.24 -13.64 -6.33
C ALA A 385 1.12 -13.36 -5.63
N ARG A 386 2.24 -13.57 -6.34
CA ARG A 386 3.59 -13.25 -5.84
C ARG A 386 3.81 -11.74 -5.67
N VAL A 387 3.27 -10.90 -6.56
CA VAL A 387 3.28 -9.44 -6.40
C VAL A 387 2.61 -9.07 -5.08
N TRP A 388 1.41 -9.55 -4.84
CA TRP A 388 0.63 -9.24 -3.63
C TRP A 388 1.32 -9.70 -2.35
N ARG A 389 1.85 -10.93 -2.35
CA ARG A 389 2.60 -11.46 -1.21
C ARG A 389 3.80 -10.58 -0.85
N LEU A 390 4.62 -10.24 -1.84
CA LEU A 390 5.80 -9.39 -1.63
C LEU A 390 5.41 -7.99 -1.18
N TYR A 391 4.44 -7.38 -1.86
CA TYR A 391 3.95 -6.03 -1.55
C TYR A 391 3.48 -5.92 -0.10
N MET A 392 2.58 -6.80 0.32
CA MET A 392 2.02 -6.74 1.66
C MET A 392 3.06 -7.04 2.74
N ALA A 393 3.96 -8.01 2.51
CA ALA A 393 5.01 -8.35 3.46
C ALA A 393 6.05 -7.21 3.59
N ALA A 394 6.51 -6.65 2.48
CA ALA A 394 7.45 -5.53 2.49
C ALA A 394 6.83 -4.26 3.11
N SER A 395 5.54 -4.00 2.83
CA SER A 395 4.81 -2.89 3.44
C SER A 395 4.64 -3.08 4.96
N ALA A 396 4.35 -4.30 5.44
CA ALA A 396 4.28 -4.58 6.86
C ALA A 396 5.59 -4.20 7.57
N LEU A 397 6.72 -4.63 7.03
CA LEU A 397 8.05 -4.26 7.55
C LEU A 397 8.32 -2.75 7.46
N ALA A 398 7.90 -2.08 6.38
CA ALA A 398 8.06 -0.64 6.25
C ALA A 398 7.28 0.12 7.34
N PHE A 399 6.09 -0.35 7.72
CA PHE A 399 5.35 0.19 8.86
C PHE A 399 6.02 -0.17 10.19
N GLU A 400 6.47 -1.40 10.40
CA GLU A 400 7.17 -1.82 11.63
C GLU A 400 8.43 -1.00 11.89
N HIS A 401 9.22 -0.75 10.86
CA HIS A 401 10.45 0.06 10.93
C HIS A 401 10.21 1.57 10.84
N ASN A 402 8.95 2.02 10.91
CA ASN A 402 8.61 3.44 10.84
C ASN A 402 9.21 4.16 9.62
N ARG A 403 9.26 3.50 8.46
CA ARG A 403 9.63 4.12 7.18
C ARG A 403 8.46 4.85 6.56
N ILE A 404 7.28 4.26 6.71
CA ILE A 404 5.98 4.85 6.39
C ILE A 404 5.07 4.79 7.61
N GLY A 405 4.08 5.66 7.66
CA GLY A 405 3.05 5.71 8.68
C GLY A 405 1.66 5.71 8.05
N VAL A 406 0.64 5.63 8.89
CA VAL A 406 -0.75 5.85 8.49
C VAL A 406 -1.42 6.68 9.55
N ASN A 407 -2.18 7.69 9.12
CA ASN A 407 -2.75 8.69 10.01
C ASN A 407 -4.22 8.92 9.71
N GLN A 408 -5.00 9.14 10.77
CA GLN A 408 -6.34 9.67 10.71
C GLN A 408 -6.29 11.15 11.07
N VAL A 409 -6.66 12.04 10.14
CA VAL A 409 -6.76 13.47 10.33
C VAL A 409 -8.23 13.84 10.44
N LEU A 410 -8.64 14.29 11.62
CA LEU A 410 -9.98 14.83 11.85
C LEU A 410 -9.96 16.35 11.68
N ALA A 411 -10.78 16.84 10.77
CA ALA A 411 -10.88 18.26 10.47
C ALA A 411 -12.35 18.72 10.49
N VAL A 412 -12.58 19.99 10.75
CA VAL A 412 -13.90 20.60 10.84
C VAL A 412 -13.97 21.77 9.86
N LYS A 413 -15.09 21.91 9.17
CA LYS A 413 -15.46 23.16 8.51
C LYS A 413 -16.05 24.11 9.54
N THR A 414 -15.18 24.84 10.24
CA THR A 414 -15.61 25.76 11.31
C THR A 414 -16.49 26.86 10.74
N PRO A 415 -17.68 27.11 11.30
CA PRO A 415 -18.53 28.21 10.85
C PRO A 415 -17.93 29.56 11.22
N GLU A 416 -18.46 30.65 10.62
CA GLU A 416 -18.01 32.03 10.87
C GLU A 416 -18.05 32.44 12.35
N SER A 417 -18.95 31.82 13.15
CA SER A 417 -19.02 32.02 14.60
C SER A 417 -17.81 31.52 15.37
N GLY A 418 -16.89 30.77 14.72
CA GLY A 418 -15.73 30.12 15.34
C GLY A 418 -16.05 28.89 16.20
N MET A 419 -17.32 28.49 16.29
CA MET A 419 -17.76 27.36 17.13
C MET A 419 -17.61 26.05 16.37
N SER A 420 -16.51 25.32 16.57
CA SER A 420 -16.22 24.06 15.88
C SER A 420 -17.15 22.88 16.24
N GLY A 421 -17.89 22.98 17.36
CA GLY A 421 -18.72 21.90 17.88
C GLY A 421 -17.88 20.69 18.39
N MET A 422 -16.57 20.87 18.59
CA MET A 422 -15.72 19.84 19.17
C MET A 422 -15.74 19.89 20.69
N PRO A 423 -15.62 18.73 21.39
CA PRO A 423 -15.51 18.71 22.84
C PRO A 423 -14.20 19.37 23.30
N LEU A 424 -14.20 19.97 24.51
CA LEU A 424 -13.03 20.60 25.11
C LEU A 424 -11.88 19.60 25.34
N ARG A 425 -12.22 18.36 25.67
CA ARG A 425 -11.24 17.27 25.75
C ARG A 425 -11.22 16.56 24.42
N ALA A 426 -10.04 16.53 23.79
CA ALA A 426 -9.82 15.72 22.62
C ALA A 426 -9.94 14.22 22.94
N ARG A 427 -10.29 13.41 21.94
CA ARG A 427 -10.35 11.95 22.01
C ARG A 427 -11.31 11.40 23.06
N THR A 428 -12.58 11.82 22.96
CA THR A 428 -13.69 11.22 23.74
C THR A 428 -14.30 9.99 23.08
N TRP A 429 -13.72 9.55 21.98
CA TRP A 429 -14.14 8.37 21.19
C TRP A 429 -13.41 7.08 21.58
N ASN A 430 -12.47 7.10 22.51
CA ASN A 430 -11.77 5.92 23.03
C ASN A 430 -12.62 5.19 24.06
#